data_ce563405d95de449c7ac59276b412fdb
#
_entry.id   ce563405d95de449c7ac59276b412fdb
#
_cell.length_a   1.000
_cell.length_b   1.000
_cell.length_c   1.000
_cell.angle_alpha   90.00
_cell.angle_beta   90.00
_cell.angle_gamma   90.00
#
_symmetry.space_group_name_H-M   'P 1'
#
loop_
_entity.id
_entity.type
_entity.pdbx_description
1 polymer ?
#
loop_
_entity_poly.entity_id
_entity_poly.type
_entity_poly.pdbx_seq_one_letter_code
_entity_poly.pdbx_strand_id
1 'polypeptide(L)'
;MILAGIIMTEAAAIYGDKNAAQSQSYGPESRGGASKAEVIISDSAIDYPKATSIDCMLALTQEACTKYHGDIKEGGILLIDSDEVTDIPKGKFKLKSFPIIETARKELGKIIVANIISLGIITELTGIVSRESIEKAVLSRVPKPFLELNKKALQLGFDMGSADKGNA
;
A
#
# COMPACT_ATOMS: atom_id res chain seq x y z
N MET A 1 7.28 4.17 -3.16
CA MET A 1 6.46 3.78 -1.97
C MET A 1 6.20 4.91 -0.99
N ILE A 2 7.12 5.86 -0.81
CA ILE A 2 6.97 7.00 0.13
C ILE A 2 5.71 7.81 -0.14
N LEU A 3 5.43 8.15 -1.40
CA LEU A 3 4.21 8.88 -1.79
C LEU A 3 2.93 8.12 -1.38
N ALA A 4 2.91 6.80 -1.52
CA ALA A 4 1.76 6.00 -1.11
C ALA A 4 1.51 6.08 0.42
N GLY A 5 2.58 6.06 1.22
CA GLY A 5 2.49 6.28 2.67
C GLY A 5 1.92 7.66 3.02
N ILE A 6 2.40 8.72 2.36
CA ILE A 6 1.88 10.08 2.54
C ILE A 6 0.38 10.14 2.21
N ILE A 7 -0.02 9.62 1.07
CA ILE A 7 -1.42 9.61 0.62
C ILE A 7 -2.32 8.85 1.61
N MET A 8 -1.88 7.68 2.08
CA MET A 8 -2.63 6.89 3.06
C MET A 8 -2.80 7.64 4.38
N THR A 9 -1.73 8.29 4.86
CA THR A 9 -1.77 9.12 6.07
C THR A 9 -2.75 10.27 5.93
N GLU A 10 -2.73 10.98 4.80
CA GLU A 10 -3.66 12.08 4.52
C GLU A 10 -5.11 11.59 4.36
N ALA A 11 -5.31 10.45 3.71
CA ALA A 11 -6.62 9.84 3.58
C ALA A 11 -7.25 9.55 4.94
N ALA A 12 -6.45 9.07 5.89
CA ALA A 12 -6.91 8.82 7.25
C ALA A 12 -7.10 10.10 8.07
N ALA A 13 -6.09 10.98 8.09
CA ALA A 13 -6.07 12.13 9.00
C ALA A 13 -6.88 13.33 8.49
N ILE A 14 -6.85 13.61 7.19
CA ILE A 14 -7.52 14.81 6.63
C ILE A 14 -8.96 14.50 6.19
N TYR A 15 -9.17 13.31 5.62
CA TYR A 15 -10.44 12.93 5.00
C TYR A 15 -11.19 11.82 5.74
N GLY A 16 -10.55 11.16 6.71
CA GLY A 16 -11.10 10.00 7.42
C GLY A 16 -11.36 10.20 8.91
N ASP A 17 -11.11 11.40 9.44
CA ASP A 17 -11.30 11.75 10.85
C ASP A 17 -10.60 10.78 11.83
N LYS A 18 -9.37 10.36 11.46
CA LYS A 18 -8.52 9.47 12.28
C LYS A 18 -7.20 10.14 12.63
N ASN A 19 -6.55 9.65 13.68
CA ASN A 19 -5.15 9.98 13.93
C ASN A 19 -4.28 9.14 13.00
N ALA A 20 -3.28 9.76 12.37
CA ALA A 20 -2.34 9.06 11.52
C ALA A 20 -0.93 9.62 11.64
N ALA A 21 0.05 8.73 11.63
CA ALA A 21 1.46 9.07 11.65
C ALA A 21 2.19 8.25 10.58
N GLN A 22 3.17 8.88 9.93
CA GLN A 22 4.01 8.23 8.94
C GLN A 22 5.47 8.32 9.37
N SER A 23 6.20 7.21 9.20
CA SER A 23 7.65 7.18 9.26
C SER A 23 8.22 6.62 7.96
N GLN A 24 9.45 7.02 7.64
CA GLN A 24 10.16 6.59 6.44
C GLN A 24 11.53 6.09 6.83
N SER A 25 11.96 5.00 6.22
CA SER A 25 13.31 4.50 6.34
C SER A 25 13.90 4.28 4.94
N TYR A 26 14.99 4.96 4.70
CA TYR A 26 15.88 4.64 3.58
C TYR A 26 16.91 3.66 4.14
N GLY A 27 17.10 2.52 3.49
CA GLY A 27 18.13 1.57 3.91
C GLY A 27 19.51 2.25 4.05
N PRO A 28 20.44 1.67 4.81
CA PRO A 28 21.79 2.23 5.05
C PRO A 28 22.61 2.34 3.76
N GLU A 29 22.15 1.77 2.67
CA GLU A 29 22.80 1.76 1.37
C GLU A 29 22.47 3.06 0.63
N SER A 30 23.49 3.82 0.30
CA SER A 30 23.38 5.12 -0.41
C SER A 30 22.83 5.01 -1.84
N ARG A 31 22.67 3.80 -2.39
CA ARG A 31 22.03 3.50 -3.68
C ARG A 31 21.45 2.08 -3.66
N GLY A 32 20.16 1.92 -3.99
CA GLY A 32 19.57 0.64 -4.34
C GLY A 32 19.00 -0.22 -3.21
N GLY A 33 18.96 0.26 -1.95
CA GLY A 33 18.34 -0.49 -0.85
C GLY A 33 16.81 -0.42 -0.83
N ALA A 34 16.16 -1.41 -0.21
CA ALA A 34 14.72 -1.43 -0.01
C ALA A 34 14.29 -0.22 0.86
N SER A 35 13.54 0.70 0.24
CA SER A 35 12.90 1.80 0.97
C SER A 35 11.57 1.33 1.54
N LYS A 36 11.25 1.72 2.79
CA LYS A 36 9.94 1.47 3.39
C LYS A 36 9.28 2.77 3.87
N ALA A 37 7.96 2.80 3.80
CA ALA A 37 7.11 3.75 4.48
C ALA A 37 6.20 2.98 5.43
N GLU A 38 6.10 3.44 6.66
CA GLU A 38 5.22 2.90 7.67
C GLU A 38 4.12 3.91 7.95
N VAL A 39 2.89 3.45 8.03
CA VAL A 39 1.73 4.29 8.36
C VAL A 39 1.01 3.66 9.54
N ILE A 40 0.80 4.45 10.58
CA ILE A 40 -0.01 4.08 11.75
C ILE A 40 -1.29 4.90 11.67
N ILE A 41 -2.43 4.21 11.78
CA ILE A 41 -3.75 4.83 11.79
C ILE A 41 -4.49 4.37 13.04
N SER A 42 -5.06 5.29 13.79
CA SER A 42 -5.72 5.01 15.08
C SER A 42 -6.90 5.96 15.31
N ASP A 43 -7.90 5.48 16.03
CA ASP A 43 -8.99 6.32 16.54
C ASP A 43 -8.57 7.12 17.80
N SER A 44 -7.45 6.75 18.41
CA SER A 44 -6.86 7.43 19.58
C SER A 44 -5.53 8.08 19.23
N ALA A 45 -4.99 8.91 20.14
CA ALA A 45 -3.69 9.53 19.98
C ALA A 45 -2.58 8.50 19.76
N ILE A 46 -1.61 8.84 18.91
CA ILE A 46 -0.46 8.01 18.57
C ILE A 46 0.76 8.52 19.34
N ASP A 47 1.16 7.80 20.38
CA ASP A 47 2.30 8.19 21.23
C ASP A 47 3.66 7.77 20.63
N TYR A 48 3.67 6.71 19.79
CA TYR A 48 4.89 6.18 19.20
C TYR A 48 4.76 5.98 17.69
N PRO A 49 5.52 6.72 16.86
CA PRO A 49 5.32 6.77 15.42
C PRO A 49 6.04 5.66 14.64
N LYS A 50 6.29 4.49 15.25
CA LYS A 50 6.87 3.31 14.57
C LYS A 50 5.96 2.12 14.72
N ALA A 51 5.73 1.41 13.61
CA ALA A 51 5.00 0.16 13.63
C ALA A 51 5.86 -0.95 14.25
N THR A 52 5.37 -1.54 15.35
CA THR A 52 6.02 -2.68 16.03
C THR A 52 5.37 -4.01 15.67
N SER A 53 4.17 -3.96 15.09
CA SER A 53 3.39 -5.11 14.66
C SER A 53 2.54 -4.69 13.48
N ILE A 54 2.74 -5.30 12.32
CA ILE A 54 2.18 -4.86 11.06
C ILE A 54 0.89 -5.62 10.73
N ASP A 55 -0.20 -4.89 10.52
CA ASP A 55 -1.50 -5.43 10.09
C ASP A 55 -1.54 -5.79 8.60
N CYS A 56 -0.91 -4.94 7.77
CA CYS A 56 -0.85 -5.12 6.34
C CYS A 56 0.49 -4.62 5.80
N MET A 57 1.23 -5.50 5.14
CA MET A 57 2.48 -5.17 4.46
C MET A 57 2.30 -5.31 2.95
N LEU A 58 2.73 -4.30 2.21
CA LEU A 58 2.88 -4.35 0.76
C LEU A 58 4.35 -4.55 0.39
N ALA A 59 4.65 -5.55 -0.40
CA ALA A 59 5.96 -5.79 -1.00
C ALA A 59 5.86 -5.83 -2.53
N LEU A 60 6.45 -4.85 -3.20
CA LEU A 60 6.55 -4.78 -4.66
C LEU A 60 7.88 -5.31 -5.20
N THR A 61 8.75 -5.82 -4.33
CA THR A 61 10.03 -6.43 -4.70
C THR A 61 10.35 -7.59 -3.76
N GLN A 62 11.08 -8.59 -4.28
CA GLN A 62 11.53 -9.73 -3.48
C GLN A 62 12.38 -9.28 -2.28
N GLU A 63 13.27 -8.31 -2.48
CA GLU A 63 14.12 -7.77 -1.41
C GLU A 63 13.28 -7.22 -0.24
N ALA A 64 12.26 -6.40 -0.53
CA ALA A 64 11.39 -5.83 0.49
C ALA A 64 10.62 -6.94 1.23
N CYS A 65 10.10 -7.93 0.50
CA CYS A 65 9.40 -9.07 1.07
C CYS A 65 10.31 -9.84 2.04
N THR A 66 11.49 -10.23 1.59
CA THR A 66 12.45 -10.99 2.40
C THR A 66 12.88 -10.24 3.65
N LYS A 67 13.08 -8.93 3.54
CA LYS A 67 13.61 -8.10 4.63
C LYS A 67 12.61 -7.80 5.74
N TYR A 68 11.31 -7.59 5.38
CA TYR A 68 10.35 -6.99 6.31
C TYR A 68 9.16 -7.90 6.68
N HIS A 69 9.00 -9.07 6.07
CA HIS A 69 7.86 -9.95 6.35
C HIS A 69 7.76 -10.41 7.81
N GLY A 70 8.89 -10.47 8.51
CA GLY A 70 8.96 -10.91 9.91
C GLY A 70 8.24 -9.98 10.90
N ASP A 71 7.96 -8.74 10.50
CA ASP A 71 7.26 -7.75 11.34
C ASP A 71 5.72 -7.87 11.23
N ILE A 72 5.20 -8.75 10.35
CA ILE A 72 3.76 -8.96 10.17
C ILE A 72 3.21 -9.76 11.35
N LYS A 73 2.16 -9.25 11.98
CA LYS A 73 1.48 -9.96 13.07
C LYS A 73 0.78 -11.23 12.60
N GLU A 74 0.52 -12.15 13.52
CA GLU A 74 -0.30 -13.33 13.25
C GLU A 74 -1.69 -12.93 12.73
N GLY A 75 -2.09 -13.50 11.57
CA GLY A 75 -3.33 -13.14 10.88
C GLY A 75 -3.29 -11.83 10.09
N GLY A 76 -2.16 -11.10 10.08
CA GLY A 76 -1.97 -9.94 9.25
C GLY A 76 -1.92 -10.29 7.76
N ILE A 77 -1.86 -9.29 6.91
CA ILE A 77 -1.86 -9.45 5.44
C ILE A 77 -0.46 -9.20 4.88
N LEU A 78 0.05 -10.15 4.09
CA LEU A 78 1.16 -9.92 3.17
C LEU A 78 0.60 -9.77 1.77
N LEU A 79 0.60 -8.53 1.26
CA LEU A 79 0.24 -8.18 -0.11
C LEU A 79 1.50 -8.09 -0.96
N ILE A 80 1.57 -8.85 -2.04
CA ILE A 80 2.73 -8.89 -2.93
C ILE A 80 2.36 -8.59 -4.38
N ASP A 81 3.35 -8.12 -5.14
CA ASP A 81 3.31 -8.22 -6.59
C ASP A 81 3.65 -9.64 -7.01
N SER A 82 2.78 -10.29 -7.81
CA SER A 82 2.90 -11.71 -8.18
C SER A 82 4.10 -12.02 -9.07
N ASP A 83 4.53 -11.05 -9.85
CA ASP A 83 5.60 -11.24 -10.84
C ASP A 83 6.98 -10.92 -10.25
N GLU A 84 7.03 -9.98 -9.31
CA GLU A 84 8.28 -9.51 -8.68
C GLU A 84 8.64 -10.26 -7.39
N VAL A 85 7.66 -10.92 -6.74
CA VAL A 85 7.86 -11.67 -5.50
C VAL A 85 7.47 -13.13 -5.71
N THR A 86 8.47 -13.95 -5.99
CA THR A 86 8.29 -15.37 -6.33
C THR A 86 8.69 -16.32 -5.20
N ASP A 87 9.59 -15.89 -4.31
CA ASP A 87 9.97 -16.64 -3.11
C ASP A 87 9.17 -16.14 -1.91
N ILE A 88 8.10 -16.87 -1.58
CA ILE A 88 7.14 -16.50 -0.54
C ILE A 88 7.63 -17.02 0.81
N PRO A 89 7.93 -16.15 1.78
CA PRO A 89 8.37 -16.58 3.09
C PRO A 89 7.26 -17.32 3.84
N LYS A 90 7.65 -18.25 4.70
CA LYS A 90 6.72 -18.93 5.60
C LYS A 90 6.33 -17.97 6.75
N GLY A 91 5.04 -17.93 7.09
CA GLY A 91 4.53 -17.09 8.17
C GLY A 91 3.07 -17.37 8.47
N LYS A 92 2.57 -16.81 9.58
CA LYS A 92 1.15 -16.91 10.00
C LYS A 92 0.33 -15.71 9.50
N PHE A 93 0.57 -15.28 8.29
CA PHE A 93 -0.12 -14.17 7.61
C PHE A 93 -1.03 -14.69 6.49
N LYS A 94 -1.96 -13.86 6.06
CA LYS A 94 -2.78 -14.09 4.88
C LYS A 94 -2.04 -13.53 3.66
N LEU A 95 -1.67 -14.41 2.74
CA LEU A 95 -1.03 -13.99 1.48
C LEU A 95 -2.10 -13.46 0.52
N LYS A 96 -1.84 -12.30 -0.05
CA LYS A 96 -2.59 -11.70 -1.16
C LYS A 96 -1.60 -11.34 -2.27
N SER A 97 -1.85 -11.88 -3.46
CA SER A 97 -0.92 -11.80 -4.60
C SER A 97 -1.64 -11.26 -5.82
N PHE A 98 -1.12 -10.18 -6.40
CA PHE A 98 -1.71 -9.52 -7.58
C PHE A 98 -0.63 -9.08 -8.55
N PRO A 99 -0.86 -9.11 -9.87
CA PRO A 99 0.09 -8.63 -10.88
C PRO A 99 0.02 -7.09 -10.99
N ILE A 100 0.42 -6.38 -9.93
CA ILE A 100 0.20 -4.93 -9.78
C ILE A 100 1.00 -4.14 -10.82
N ILE A 101 2.29 -4.46 -10.96
CA ILE A 101 3.21 -3.77 -11.88
C ILE A 101 2.84 -4.05 -13.32
N GLU A 102 2.50 -5.31 -13.63
CA GLU A 102 2.06 -5.68 -14.98
C GLU A 102 0.71 -5.05 -15.34
N THR A 103 -0.23 -4.96 -14.40
CA THR A 103 -1.49 -4.23 -14.58
C THR A 103 -1.23 -2.74 -14.87
N ALA A 104 -0.34 -2.09 -14.12
CA ALA A 104 0.04 -0.70 -14.37
C ALA A 104 0.64 -0.52 -15.76
N ARG A 105 1.48 -1.47 -16.21
CA ARG A 105 2.10 -1.45 -17.53
C ARG A 105 1.10 -1.66 -18.66
N LYS A 106 0.27 -2.69 -18.57
CA LYS A 106 -0.68 -3.07 -19.64
C LYS A 106 -1.85 -2.12 -19.76
N GLU A 107 -2.51 -1.81 -18.63
CA GLU A 107 -3.75 -1.06 -18.63
C GLU A 107 -3.54 0.46 -18.71
N LEU A 108 -2.42 0.95 -18.16
CA LEU A 108 -2.17 2.39 -18.02
C LEU A 108 -0.90 2.89 -18.72
N GLY A 109 -0.07 1.97 -19.24
CA GLY A 109 1.17 2.30 -19.94
C GLY A 109 2.25 2.95 -19.05
N LYS A 110 2.08 2.97 -17.73
CA LYS A 110 2.98 3.65 -16.80
C LYS A 110 3.12 2.87 -15.48
N ILE A 111 4.28 2.27 -15.27
CA ILE A 111 4.60 1.49 -14.05
C ILE A 111 4.53 2.37 -12.78
N ILE A 112 4.81 3.66 -12.89
CA ILE A 112 4.85 4.56 -11.74
C ILE A 112 3.53 4.63 -10.95
N VAL A 113 2.40 4.31 -11.58
CA VAL A 113 1.09 4.31 -10.90
C VAL A 113 0.76 2.98 -10.19
N ALA A 114 1.68 2.01 -10.18
CA ALA A 114 1.53 0.77 -9.42
C ALA A 114 1.32 1.03 -7.91
N ASN A 115 1.94 2.10 -7.38
CA ASN A 115 1.71 2.54 -6.01
C ASN A 115 0.27 2.99 -5.75
N ILE A 116 -0.40 3.58 -6.73
CA ILE A 116 -1.80 4.01 -6.61
C ILE A 116 -2.76 2.81 -6.73
N ILE A 117 -2.47 1.88 -7.65
CA ILE A 117 -3.20 0.59 -7.71
C ILE A 117 -3.12 -0.11 -6.36
N SER A 118 -1.91 -0.18 -5.77
CA SER A 118 -1.69 -0.78 -4.45
C SER A 118 -2.53 -0.14 -3.35
N LEU A 119 -2.67 1.19 -3.35
CA LEU A 119 -3.52 1.90 -2.39
C LEU A 119 -4.99 1.49 -2.51
N GLY A 120 -5.50 1.32 -3.74
CA GLY A 120 -6.84 0.81 -3.97
C GLY A 120 -7.04 -0.60 -3.40
N ILE A 121 -6.09 -1.51 -3.68
CA ILE A 121 -6.11 -2.89 -3.14
C ILE A 121 -6.09 -2.87 -1.60
N ILE A 122 -5.17 -2.13 -0.98
CA ILE A 122 -5.06 -2.04 0.48
C ILE A 122 -6.36 -1.51 1.08
N THR A 123 -6.94 -0.47 0.49
CA THR A 123 -8.21 0.11 0.95
C THR A 123 -9.32 -0.95 0.97
N GLU A 124 -9.44 -1.75 -0.09
CA GLU A 124 -10.42 -2.83 -0.16
C GLU A 124 -10.14 -3.95 0.83
N LEU A 125 -8.90 -4.40 0.93
CA LEU A 125 -8.55 -5.53 1.80
C LEU A 125 -8.69 -5.20 3.29
N THR A 126 -8.38 -3.96 3.68
CA THR A 126 -8.33 -3.57 5.09
C THR A 126 -9.54 -2.79 5.57
N GLY A 127 -10.17 -2.01 4.70
CA GLY A 127 -11.23 -1.08 5.07
C GLY A 127 -10.81 0.02 6.03
N ILE A 128 -9.50 0.27 6.18
CA ILE A 128 -8.95 1.22 7.18
C ILE A 128 -9.29 2.67 6.85
N VAL A 129 -9.46 2.98 5.58
CA VAL A 129 -9.95 4.27 5.06
C VAL A 129 -11.08 4.01 4.05
N SER A 130 -11.96 4.98 3.84
CA SER A 130 -13.00 4.88 2.81
C SER A 130 -12.44 5.09 1.41
N ARG A 131 -13.13 4.57 0.39
CA ARG A 131 -12.79 4.84 -1.02
C ARG A 131 -12.78 6.34 -1.31
N GLU A 132 -13.74 7.08 -0.77
CA GLU A 132 -13.84 8.53 -0.93
C GLU A 132 -12.63 9.26 -0.33
N SER A 133 -12.20 8.86 0.87
CA SER A 133 -11.06 9.47 1.56
C SER A 133 -9.75 9.24 0.80
N ILE A 134 -9.50 8.01 0.33
CA ILE A 134 -8.28 7.70 -0.42
C ILE A 134 -8.28 8.38 -1.79
N GLU A 135 -9.43 8.47 -2.47
CA GLU A 135 -9.55 9.18 -3.75
C GLU A 135 -9.24 10.68 -3.58
N LYS A 136 -9.83 11.34 -2.59
CA LYS A 136 -9.55 12.74 -2.28
C LYS A 136 -8.07 12.97 -2.01
N ALA A 137 -7.44 12.12 -1.23
CA ALA A 137 -6.00 12.21 -0.91
C ALA A 137 -5.13 12.03 -2.16
N VAL A 138 -5.42 11.04 -3.01
CA VAL A 138 -4.72 10.85 -4.29
C VAL A 138 -4.84 12.11 -5.16
N LEU A 139 -6.05 12.61 -5.37
CA LEU A 139 -6.31 13.72 -6.27
C LEU A 139 -5.72 15.05 -5.76
N SER A 140 -5.58 15.23 -4.45
CA SER A 140 -4.94 16.40 -3.87
C SER A 140 -3.43 16.45 -4.10
N ARG A 141 -2.79 15.29 -4.29
CA ARG A 141 -1.33 15.16 -4.43
C ARG A 141 -0.84 15.04 -5.87
N VAL A 142 -1.72 14.64 -6.78
CA VAL A 142 -1.35 14.37 -8.16
C VAL A 142 -1.44 15.66 -9.00
N PRO A 143 -0.43 15.98 -9.85
CA PRO A 143 -0.53 17.10 -10.76
C PRO A 143 -1.72 16.97 -11.71
N LYS A 144 -2.37 18.10 -12.04
CA LYS A 144 -3.57 18.14 -12.89
C LYS A 144 -3.53 17.27 -14.14
N PRO A 145 -2.43 17.23 -14.94
CA PRO A 145 -2.36 16.41 -16.16
C PRO A 145 -2.47 14.89 -15.90
N PHE A 146 -2.24 14.44 -14.68
CA PHE A 146 -2.25 13.01 -14.31
C PHE A 146 -3.46 12.58 -13.48
N LEU A 147 -4.42 13.47 -13.24
CA LEU A 147 -5.60 13.16 -12.41
C LEU A 147 -6.37 11.96 -12.95
N GLU A 148 -6.73 11.95 -14.23
CA GLU A 148 -7.50 10.86 -14.84
C GLU A 148 -6.73 9.53 -14.84
N LEU A 149 -5.41 9.57 -15.06
CA LEU A 149 -4.55 8.38 -14.99
C LEU A 149 -4.58 7.77 -13.57
N ASN A 150 -4.46 8.60 -12.55
CA ASN A 150 -4.42 8.13 -11.17
C ASN A 150 -5.80 7.71 -10.65
N LYS A 151 -6.89 8.32 -11.12
CA LYS A 151 -8.25 7.83 -10.86
C LYS A 151 -8.44 6.42 -11.42
N LYS A 152 -8.04 6.19 -12.67
CA LYS A 152 -8.09 4.86 -13.29
C LYS A 152 -7.24 3.84 -12.54
N ALA A 153 -6.03 4.22 -12.12
CA ALA A 153 -5.16 3.37 -11.33
C ALA A 153 -5.81 2.97 -9.99
N LEU A 154 -6.39 3.93 -9.29
CA LEU A 154 -7.07 3.68 -8.02
C LEU A 154 -8.28 2.77 -8.20
N GLN A 155 -9.10 2.99 -9.26
CA GLN A 155 -10.24 2.15 -9.58
C GLN A 155 -9.83 0.71 -9.89
N LEU A 156 -8.78 0.50 -10.69
CA LEU A 156 -8.22 -0.84 -10.92
C LEU A 156 -7.82 -1.53 -9.61
N GLY A 157 -7.22 -0.78 -8.69
CA GLY A 157 -6.89 -1.30 -7.36
C GLY A 157 -8.12 -1.71 -6.56
N PHE A 158 -9.19 -0.93 -6.58
CA PHE A 158 -10.47 -1.29 -5.94
C PHE A 158 -11.07 -2.55 -6.55
N ASP A 159 -11.08 -2.65 -7.89
CA ASP A 159 -11.64 -3.80 -8.60
C ASP A 159 -10.87 -5.09 -8.27
N MET A 160 -9.54 -5.02 -8.27
CA MET A 160 -8.68 -6.16 -7.91
C MET A 160 -8.90 -6.60 -6.46
N GLY A 161 -8.91 -5.66 -5.51
CA GLY A 161 -9.12 -5.96 -4.09
C GLY A 161 -10.53 -6.49 -3.79
N SER A 162 -11.56 -5.98 -4.49
CA SER A 162 -12.94 -6.43 -4.35
C SER A 162 -13.15 -7.84 -4.89
N ALA A 163 -12.54 -8.18 -6.04
CA ALA A 163 -12.62 -9.50 -6.64
C ALA A 163 -12.05 -10.59 -5.71
N ASP A 164 -10.99 -10.28 -4.98
CA ASP A 164 -10.39 -11.20 -4.01
C ASP A 164 -11.30 -11.47 -2.80
N LYS A 165 -12.07 -10.48 -2.33
CA LYS A 165 -13.06 -10.66 -1.25
C LYS A 165 -14.20 -11.60 -1.63
N GLY A 166 -14.57 -11.64 -2.90
CA GLY A 166 -15.65 -12.52 -3.40
C GLY A 166 -15.24 -14.00 -3.50
N ASN A 167 -13.95 -14.30 -3.41
CA ASN A 167 -13.37 -15.65 -3.52
C ASN A 167 -12.86 -16.23 -2.19
N ALA A 168 -13.09 -15.54 -1.07
CA ALA A 168 -12.58 -15.92 0.26
C ALA A 168 -13.65 -16.64 1.12
#